data_f468f4e2573b848b6ac8e66a039e5f12
#
_entry.id   f468f4e2573b848b6ac8e66a039e5f12
#
_cell.length_a   1.000
_cell.length_b   1.000
_cell.length_c   1.000
_cell.angle_alpha   90.00
_cell.angle_beta   90.00
_cell.angle_gamma   90.00
#
_symmetry.space_group_name_H-M   'P 1'
#
loop_
_entity.id
_entity.type
_entity.pdbx_description
1 polymer ?
#
loop_
_entity_poly.entity_id
_entity_poly.type
_entity_poly.pdbx_seq_one_letter_code
_entity_poly.pdbx_strand_id
1 'polypeptide(L)'
;SEFIGKYEPAFIEKLSADIHTQKFHFQSFMAAYKFYQQYALKTNDGESYLESIEDRVLFNALYFADGDENLASDLANEMIHQRYQPATPSFLNAGRSRRGELVSCFLIQVTDDMNSIGRSINSALQLSRIGGGVGISLSNLREAGAPIKGYAGAASGVVPVMKLFEDSFSYSNQLGQRQGAGVVYLDVFHPDILAFLSTKKEN
;
A
#
# COMPACT_ATOMS: atom_id res chain seq x y z
N SER A 1 23.56 -1.92 7.03
CA SER A 1 22.72 -2.37 5.91
C SER A 1 23.45 -2.13 4.60
N GLU A 2 23.18 -2.92 3.60
CA GLU A 2 23.88 -2.92 2.31
C GLU A 2 23.89 -1.54 1.62
N PHE A 3 22.80 -0.80 1.66
CA PHE A 3 22.70 0.52 1.03
C PHE A 3 23.56 1.61 1.73
N ILE A 4 23.75 1.55 3.05
CA ILE A 4 24.59 2.50 3.77
C ILE A 4 26.06 2.35 3.33
N GLY A 5 26.52 1.13 3.06
CA GLY A 5 27.88 0.87 2.57
C GLY A 5 28.20 1.42 1.18
N LYS A 6 27.21 2.01 0.48
CA LYS A 6 27.40 2.68 -0.81
C LYS A 6 27.85 4.14 -0.68
N TYR A 7 27.88 4.67 0.54
CA TYR A 7 28.24 6.07 0.84
C TYR A 7 29.48 6.15 1.72
N GLU A 8 30.26 7.18 1.55
CA GLU A 8 31.34 7.52 2.47
C GLU A 8 30.78 7.94 3.83
N PRO A 9 31.33 7.45 4.96
CA PRO A 9 30.83 7.82 6.30
C PRO A 9 30.78 9.32 6.54
N ALA A 10 31.75 10.08 6.06
CA ALA A 10 31.78 11.53 6.18
C ALA A 10 30.60 12.22 5.47
N PHE A 11 30.15 11.67 4.34
CA PHE A 11 28.97 12.18 3.65
C PHE A 11 27.69 11.95 4.49
N ILE A 12 27.52 10.75 5.05
CA ILE A 12 26.35 10.42 5.89
C ILE A 12 26.30 11.34 7.12
N GLU A 13 27.43 11.54 7.80
CA GLU A 13 27.55 12.42 8.97
C GLU A 13 27.16 13.87 8.60
N LYS A 14 27.69 14.37 7.49
CA LYS A 14 27.37 15.71 6.99
C LYS A 14 25.88 15.84 6.66
N LEU A 15 25.32 14.91 5.87
CA LEU A 15 23.91 14.95 5.49
C LEU A 15 23.00 14.86 6.72
N SER A 16 23.32 14.02 7.69
CA SER A 16 22.62 13.94 8.96
C SER A 16 22.64 15.28 9.72
N ALA A 17 23.81 15.90 9.84
CA ALA A 17 23.94 17.21 10.48
C ALA A 17 23.12 18.28 9.76
N ASP A 18 23.19 18.32 8.42
CA ASP A 18 22.44 19.27 7.61
C ASP A 18 20.91 19.12 7.82
N ILE A 19 20.40 17.90 7.87
CA ILE A 19 18.97 17.62 8.12
C ILE A 19 18.58 18.09 9.54
N HIS A 20 19.35 17.76 10.57
CA HIS A 20 19.06 18.11 11.96
C HIS A 20 19.15 19.62 12.23
N THR A 21 19.97 20.37 11.47
CA THR A 21 20.02 21.83 11.60
C THR A 21 18.75 22.53 11.15
N GLN A 22 17.89 21.88 10.35
CA GLN A 22 16.62 22.44 9.89
C GLN A 22 15.59 22.60 11.01
N LYS A 23 15.80 21.97 12.18
CA LYS A 23 14.91 22.06 13.36
C LYS A 23 13.46 21.82 12.99
N PHE A 24 13.20 20.63 12.40
CA PHE A 24 11.86 20.27 11.98
C PHE A 24 10.84 20.40 13.10
N HIS A 25 9.67 20.94 12.80
CA HIS A 25 8.55 21.04 13.71
C HIS A 25 7.28 20.48 13.06
N PHE A 26 6.63 19.56 13.77
CA PHE A 26 5.31 19.08 13.36
C PHE A 26 4.28 20.21 13.47
N GLN A 27 3.45 20.37 12.43
CA GLN A 27 2.43 21.41 12.38
C GLN A 27 1.29 21.20 13.38
N SER A 28 1.12 19.99 13.91
CA SER A 28 0.09 19.66 14.89
C SER A 28 0.53 18.50 15.76
N PHE A 29 -0.09 18.40 16.94
CA PHE A 29 0.06 17.23 17.83
C PHE A 29 -0.31 15.93 17.10
N MET A 30 -1.37 15.93 16.27
CA MET A 30 -1.81 14.76 15.54
C MET A 30 -0.75 14.29 14.53
N ALA A 31 -0.05 15.19 13.88
CA ALA A 31 1.03 14.85 12.94
C ALA A 31 2.20 14.18 13.68
N ALA A 32 2.62 14.72 14.81
CA ALA A 32 3.65 14.14 15.67
C ALA A 32 3.21 12.75 16.19
N TYR A 33 1.99 12.65 16.72
CA TYR A 33 1.44 11.41 17.22
C TYR A 33 1.42 10.31 16.16
N LYS A 34 0.92 10.63 14.95
CA LYS A 34 0.90 9.71 13.81
C LYS A 34 2.30 9.25 13.40
N PHE A 35 3.27 10.16 13.36
CA PHE A 35 4.65 9.81 13.04
C PHE A 35 5.20 8.79 14.04
N TYR A 36 5.15 9.09 15.33
CA TYR A 36 5.69 8.22 16.36
C TYR A 36 4.93 6.89 16.49
N GLN A 37 3.62 6.90 16.30
CA GLN A 37 2.83 5.66 16.39
C GLN A 37 3.03 4.73 15.18
N GLN A 38 3.16 5.26 13.98
CA GLN A 38 3.11 4.46 12.74
C GLN A 38 4.44 4.36 12.00
N TYR A 39 5.32 5.38 12.09
CA TYR A 39 6.50 5.46 11.23
C TYR A 39 7.83 5.31 11.97
N ALA A 40 7.97 5.86 13.17
CA ALA A 40 9.22 5.79 13.92
C ALA A 40 9.57 4.36 14.29
N LEU A 41 10.85 4.00 14.12
CA LEU A 41 11.37 2.74 14.61
C LEU A 41 11.29 2.70 16.14
N LYS A 42 10.85 1.57 16.66
CA LYS A 42 10.73 1.33 18.11
C LYS A 42 11.63 0.20 18.54
N THR A 43 11.93 0.16 19.82
CA THR A 43 12.50 -1.01 20.48
C THR A 43 11.56 -2.21 20.36
N ASN A 44 12.08 -3.43 20.53
CA ASN A 44 11.28 -4.65 20.38
C ASN A 44 10.12 -4.75 21.39
N ASP A 45 10.25 -4.12 22.56
CA ASP A 45 9.19 -3.99 23.57
C ASP A 45 8.19 -2.87 23.24
N GLY A 46 8.50 -2.02 22.27
CA GLY A 46 7.67 -0.87 21.87
C GLY A 46 7.70 0.32 22.81
N GLU A 47 8.52 0.30 23.87
CA GLU A 47 8.53 1.32 24.91
C GLU A 47 9.32 2.57 24.53
N SER A 48 10.30 2.45 23.62
CA SER A 48 11.17 3.56 23.23
C SER A 48 11.21 3.75 21.72
N TYR A 49 11.32 5.00 21.29
CA TYR A 49 11.52 5.38 19.90
C TYR A 49 13.01 5.46 19.59
N LEU A 50 13.42 4.87 18.47
CA LEU A 50 14.81 4.81 18.00
C LEU A 50 15.07 5.77 16.83
N GLU A 51 14.04 6.36 16.27
CA GLU A 51 14.12 7.29 15.14
C GLU A 51 13.38 8.58 15.45
N SER A 52 13.99 9.71 15.11
CA SER A 52 13.31 10.98 14.88
C SER A 52 12.80 11.06 13.44
N ILE A 53 12.10 12.15 13.10
CA ILE A 53 11.69 12.38 11.71
C ILE A 53 12.90 12.66 10.82
N GLU A 54 13.90 13.35 11.36
CA GLU A 54 15.16 13.65 10.68
C GLU A 54 15.89 12.36 10.32
N ASP A 55 15.96 11.39 11.25
CA ASP A 55 16.55 10.08 10.99
C ASP A 55 15.75 9.33 9.91
N ARG A 56 14.42 9.39 9.97
CA ARG A 56 13.59 8.72 8.96
C ARG A 56 13.77 9.33 7.57
N VAL A 57 13.91 10.66 7.48
CA VAL A 57 14.23 11.37 6.24
C VAL A 57 15.60 10.95 5.71
N LEU A 58 16.63 10.94 6.57
CA LEU A 58 17.98 10.50 6.21
C LEU A 58 17.98 9.10 5.61
N PHE A 59 17.37 8.12 6.30
CA PHE A 59 17.34 6.73 5.82
C PHE A 59 16.54 6.58 4.51
N ASN A 60 15.46 7.31 4.33
CA ASN A 60 14.73 7.32 3.05
C ASN A 60 15.59 7.88 1.92
N ALA A 61 16.20 9.03 2.13
CA ALA A 61 17.04 9.69 1.14
C ALA A 61 18.19 8.79 0.68
N LEU A 62 18.95 8.23 1.61
CA LEU A 62 20.04 7.32 1.32
C LEU A 62 19.58 6.04 0.61
N TYR A 63 18.44 5.49 1.03
CA TYR A 63 17.91 4.27 0.45
C TYR A 63 17.47 4.45 -1.01
N PHE A 64 16.74 5.51 -1.31
CA PHE A 64 16.22 5.75 -2.66
C PHE A 64 17.26 6.31 -3.62
N ALA A 65 18.25 7.02 -3.11
CA ALA A 65 19.37 7.52 -3.94
C ALA A 65 20.40 6.44 -4.30
N ASP A 66 20.42 5.32 -3.58
CA ASP A 66 21.18 4.12 -3.89
C ASP A 66 22.68 4.36 -4.21
N GLY A 67 23.33 5.29 -3.49
CA GLY A 67 24.74 5.65 -3.64
C GLY A 67 25.00 6.98 -4.36
N ASP A 68 23.97 7.61 -4.92
CA ASP A 68 24.07 8.95 -5.50
C ASP A 68 23.96 10.02 -4.40
N GLU A 69 25.10 10.65 -4.05
CA GLU A 69 25.18 11.66 -2.97
C GLU A 69 24.37 12.92 -3.29
N ASN A 70 24.35 13.33 -4.56
CA ASN A 70 23.59 14.52 -4.98
C ASN A 70 22.09 14.26 -4.85
N LEU A 71 21.61 13.13 -5.37
CA LEU A 71 20.21 12.72 -5.25
C LEU A 71 19.80 12.52 -3.79
N ALA A 72 20.68 11.94 -2.95
CA ALA A 72 20.42 11.80 -1.51
C ALA A 72 20.21 13.17 -0.83
N SER A 73 21.08 14.13 -1.14
CA SER A 73 20.99 15.49 -0.61
C SER A 73 19.72 16.19 -1.06
N ASP A 74 19.35 16.09 -2.34
CA ASP A 74 18.15 16.69 -2.91
C ASP A 74 16.88 16.06 -2.28
N LEU A 75 16.80 14.74 -2.21
CA LEU A 75 15.67 14.04 -1.59
C LEU A 75 15.51 14.40 -0.12
N ALA A 76 16.61 14.45 0.63
CA ALA A 76 16.58 14.84 2.03
C ALA A 76 16.08 16.27 2.21
N ASN A 77 16.56 17.19 1.40
CA ASN A 77 16.14 18.60 1.41
C ASN A 77 14.65 18.76 1.08
N GLU A 78 14.15 18.06 0.05
CA GLU A 78 12.74 18.13 -0.32
C GLU A 78 11.82 17.51 0.76
N MET A 79 12.23 16.40 1.37
CA MET A 79 11.46 15.74 2.43
C MET A 79 11.43 16.54 3.72
N ILE A 80 12.57 17.07 4.21
CA ILE A 80 12.62 17.78 5.50
C ILE A 80 11.85 19.11 5.44
N HIS A 81 11.80 19.74 4.26
CA HIS A 81 11.00 20.95 4.01
C HIS A 81 9.54 20.65 3.62
N GLN A 82 9.12 19.38 3.65
CA GLN A 82 7.74 18.95 3.31
C GLN A 82 7.29 19.32 1.89
N ARG A 83 8.22 19.48 0.95
CA ARG A 83 7.90 19.67 -0.47
C ARG A 83 7.71 18.35 -1.22
N TYR A 84 8.28 17.27 -0.68
CA TYR A 84 8.10 15.90 -1.14
C TYR A 84 7.80 14.98 0.04
N GLN A 85 6.73 14.19 -0.05
CA GLN A 85 6.38 13.15 0.90
C GLN A 85 6.29 11.81 0.19
N PRO A 86 7.16 10.85 0.47
CA PRO A 86 7.01 9.48 -0.04
C PRO A 86 5.68 8.86 0.39
N ALA A 87 5.16 7.94 -0.42
CA ALA A 87 3.99 7.15 -0.03
C ALA A 87 4.23 6.43 1.30
N THR A 88 3.16 6.18 2.06
CA THR A 88 3.24 5.55 3.39
C THR A 88 4.14 4.31 3.43
N PRO A 89 4.00 3.30 2.53
CA PRO A 89 4.86 2.12 2.61
C PRO A 89 6.33 2.43 2.31
N SER A 90 6.57 3.34 1.39
CA SER A 90 7.94 3.77 1.04
C SER A 90 8.59 4.48 2.23
N PHE A 91 7.93 5.47 2.81
CA PHE A 91 8.45 6.22 3.95
C PHE A 91 8.63 5.35 5.19
N LEU A 92 7.72 4.40 5.42
CA LEU A 92 7.77 3.47 6.55
C LEU A 92 8.90 2.45 6.42
N ASN A 93 9.05 1.83 5.23
CA ASN A 93 9.83 0.60 5.08
C ASN A 93 11.22 0.80 4.45
N ALA A 94 11.46 1.94 3.77
CA ALA A 94 12.76 2.18 3.15
C ALA A 94 13.91 2.17 4.17
N GLY A 95 14.98 1.47 3.82
CA GLY A 95 16.18 1.38 4.64
C GLY A 95 16.07 0.52 5.90
N ARG A 96 14.97 -0.16 6.15
CA ARG A 96 14.81 -1.07 7.31
C ARG A 96 15.25 -2.49 6.97
N SER A 97 15.86 -3.17 7.93
CA SER A 97 16.29 -4.58 7.79
C SER A 97 15.09 -5.55 7.81
N ARG A 98 14.10 -5.28 8.66
CA ARG A 98 12.80 -5.96 8.68
C ARG A 98 11.77 -5.02 8.09
N ARG A 99 11.63 -5.05 6.78
CA ARG A 99 10.71 -4.17 6.06
C ARG A 99 9.51 -4.93 5.53
N GLY A 100 8.39 -4.21 5.44
CA GLY A 100 7.29 -4.58 4.56
C GLY A 100 7.56 -4.17 3.11
N GLU A 101 6.54 -4.27 2.27
CA GLU A 101 6.63 -3.85 0.89
C GLU A 101 6.73 -2.32 0.77
N LEU A 102 7.34 -1.84 -0.32
CA LEU A 102 7.43 -0.40 -0.63
C LEU A 102 6.21 0.10 -1.41
N VAL A 103 5.34 -0.80 -1.85
CA VAL A 103 4.13 -0.54 -2.61
C VAL A 103 2.94 -1.08 -1.83
N SER A 104 1.82 -0.35 -1.86
CA SER A 104 0.60 -0.74 -1.14
C SER A 104 -0.66 -0.69 -1.99
N CYS A 105 -0.56 -0.36 -3.28
CA CYS A 105 -1.71 -0.24 -4.17
C CYS A 105 -1.52 -1.15 -5.37
N PHE A 106 -2.48 -2.05 -5.57
CA PHE A 106 -2.46 -3.05 -6.64
C PHE A 106 -3.78 -3.02 -7.39
N LEU A 107 -3.72 -3.19 -8.72
CA LEU A 107 -4.90 -3.22 -9.58
C LEU A 107 -4.97 -4.57 -10.29
N ILE A 108 -6.16 -5.18 -10.27
CA ILE A 108 -6.45 -6.45 -10.92
C ILE A 108 -7.64 -6.26 -11.86
N GLN A 109 -7.47 -6.67 -13.11
CA GLN A 109 -8.58 -6.79 -14.05
C GLN A 109 -8.94 -8.25 -14.20
N VAL A 110 -10.19 -8.59 -13.93
CA VAL A 110 -10.73 -9.96 -14.05
C VAL A 110 -11.31 -10.14 -15.44
N THR A 111 -10.93 -11.23 -16.10
CA THR A 111 -11.53 -11.64 -17.38
C THR A 111 -12.60 -12.70 -17.14
N ASP A 112 -13.50 -12.86 -18.13
CA ASP A 112 -14.72 -13.68 -18.02
C ASP A 112 -14.44 -15.18 -18.21
N ASP A 113 -13.56 -15.71 -17.35
CA ASP A 113 -13.25 -17.14 -17.27
C ASP A 113 -12.89 -17.56 -15.85
N MET A 114 -13.15 -18.81 -15.53
CA MET A 114 -12.96 -19.36 -14.17
C MET A 114 -11.51 -19.32 -13.71
N ASN A 115 -10.54 -19.48 -14.62
CA ASN A 115 -9.12 -19.43 -14.27
C ASN A 115 -8.70 -18.01 -13.90
N SER A 116 -9.18 -16.99 -14.64
CA SER A 116 -8.92 -15.59 -14.32
C SER A 116 -9.54 -15.22 -12.97
N ILE A 117 -10.77 -15.60 -12.71
CA ILE A 117 -11.45 -15.37 -11.42
C ILE A 117 -10.63 -16.02 -10.29
N GLY A 118 -10.29 -17.29 -10.41
CA GLY A 118 -9.52 -18.02 -9.39
C GLY A 118 -8.14 -17.42 -9.13
N ARG A 119 -7.39 -17.06 -10.18
CA ARG A 119 -6.09 -16.38 -10.04
C ARG A 119 -6.22 -15.01 -9.39
N SER A 120 -7.25 -14.27 -9.74
CA SER A 120 -7.49 -12.93 -9.16
C SER A 120 -7.81 -13.01 -7.67
N ILE A 121 -8.59 -13.99 -7.24
CA ILE A 121 -8.87 -14.26 -5.82
C ILE A 121 -7.58 -14.61 -5.08
N ASN A 122 -6.77 -15.52 -5.61
CA ASN A 122 -5.48 -15.86 -5.01
C ASN A 122 -4.55 -14.64 -4.92
N SER A 123 -4.45 -13.85 -5.99
CA SER A 123 -3.66 -12.62 -5.99
C SER A 123 -4.16 -11.63 -4.94
N ALA A 124 -5.48 -11.43 -4.82
CA ALA A 124 -6.07 -10.55 -3.82
C ALA A 124 -5.72 -11.00 -2.38
N LEU A 125 -5.80 -12.32 -2.10
CA LEU A 125 -5.39 -12.89 -0.82
C LEU A 125 -3.92 -12.59 -0.50
N GLN A 126 -3.01 -12.85 -1.44
CA GLN A 126 -1.57 -12.65 -1.22
C GLN A 126 -1.22 -11.17 -1.03
N LEU A 127 -1.80 -10.28 -1.83
CA LEU A 127 -1.57 -8.84 -1.75
C LEU A 127 -2.18 -8.24 -0.47
N SER A 128 -3.37 -8.69 -0.09
CA SER A 128 -4.01 -8.26 1.17
C SER A 128 -3.20 -8.71 2.39
N ARG A 129 -2.66 -9.92 2.37
CA ARG A 129 -1.82 -10.47 3.46
C ARG A 129 -0.61 -9.59 3.77
N ILE A 130 0.00 -8.96 2.77
CA ILE A 130 1.14 -8.05 2.93
C ILE A 130 0.73 -6.61 3.24
N GLY A 131 -0.57 -6.37 3.49
CA GLY A 131 -1.11 -5.05 3.82
C GLY A 131 -1.40 -4.17 2.59
N GLY A 132 -1.50 -4.76 1.41
CA GLY A 132 -1.83 -4.06 0.16
C GLY A 132 -3.31 -3.72 0.04
N GLY A 133 -3.63 -2.54 -0.51
CA GLY A 133 -4.94 -2.20 -1.03
C GLY A 133 -5.11 -2.71 -2.46
N VAL A 134 -6.19 -3.41 -2.75
CA VAL A 134 -6.40 -4.02 -4.07
C VAL A 134 -7.65 -3.46 -4.73
N GLY A 135 -7.50 -2.85 -5.90
CA GLY A 135 -8.58 -2.44 -6.79
C GLY A 135 -8.88 -3.55 -7.81
N ILE A 136 -10.13 -3.96 -7.93
CA ILE A 136 -10.53 -5.09 -8.75
C ILE A 136 -11.60 -4.64 -9.74
N SER A 137 -11.31 -4.70 -11.03
CA SER A 137 -12.29 -4.44 -12.08
C SER A 137 -13.00 -5.72 -12.50
N LEU A 138 -14.32 -5.73 -12.38
CA LEU A 138 -15.22 -6.82 -12.80
C LEU A 138 -15.95 -6.50 -14.12
N SER A 139 -15.64 -5.39 -14.75
CA SER A 139 -16.37 -4.89 -15.92
C SER A 139 -16.38 -5.83 -17.12
N ASN A 140 -15.41 -6.76 -17.20
CA ASN A 140 -15.34 -7.73 -18.29
C ASN A 140 -16.11 -9.04 -18.01
N LEU A 141 -16.67 -9.20 -16.81
CA LEU A 141 -17.51 -10.37 -16.51
C LEU A 141 -18.86 -10.22 -17.19
N ARG A 142 -19.44 -11.35 -17.60
CA ARG A 142 -20.79 -11.38 -18.15
C ARG A 142 -21.83 -11.11 -17.07
N GLU A 143 -22.97 -10.57 -17.49
CA GLU A 143 -24.12 -10.30 -16.64
C GLU A 143 -24.81 -11.57 -16.13
N ALA A 144 -25.60 -11.40 -15.06
CA ALA A 144 -26.50 -12.45 -14.57
C ALA A 144 -27.50 -12.87 -15.68
N GLY A 145 -27.68 -14.16 -15.83
CA GLY A 145 -28.57 -14.71 -16.86
C GLY A 145 -27.94 -14.86 -18.25
N ALA A 146 -26.72 -14.42 -18.48
CA ALA A 146 -26.03 -14.65 -19.75
C ALA A 146 -25.84 -16.14 -20.03
N PRO A 147 -25.84 -16.56 -21.30
CA PRO A 147 -25.67 -17.97 -21.65
C PRO A 147 -24.23 -18.44 -21.40
N ILE A 148 -24.11 -19.68 -20.93
CA ILE A 148 -22.82 -20.39 -20.81
C ILE A 148 -22.89 -21.66 -21.66
N LYS A 149 -22.01 -21.80 -22.63
CA LYS A 149 -21.98 -22.98 -23.55
C LYS A 149 -23.35 -23.29 -24.18
N GLY A 150 -24.13 -22.25 -24.51
CA GLY A 150 -25.46 -22.40 -25.10
C GLY A 150 -26.61 -22.58 -24.11
N TYR A 151 -26.35 -22.72 -22.83
CA TYR A 151 -27.37 -22.81 -21.79
C TYR A 151 -27.80 -21.41 -21.35
N ALA A 152 -29.02 -21.00 -21.68
CA ALA A 152 -29.57 -19.71 -21.27
C ALA A 152 -29.74 -19.61 -19.75
N GLY A 153 -29.55 -18.42 -19.20
CA GLY A 153 -29.75 -18.15 -17.76
C GLY A 153 -28.67 -18.76 -16.84
N ALA A 154 -27.57 -19.26 -17.39
CA ALA A 154 -26.60 -20.01 -16.60
C ALA A 154 -25.60 -19.16 -15.80
N ALA A 155 -25.35 -17.91 -16.22
CA ALA A 155 -24.41 -17.02 -15.54
C ALA A 155 -25.01 -16.41 -14.27
N SER A 156 -24.18 -16.34 -13.22
CA SER A 156 -24.59 -15.76 -11.92
C SER A 156 -24.34 -14.25 -11.83
N GLY A 157 -23.61 -13.67 -12.80
CA GLY A 157 -23.27 -12.25 -12.81
C GLY A 157 -22.14 -11.86 -11.87
N VAL A 158 -21.97 -10.54 -11.63
CA VAL A 158 -20.83 -9.98 -10.89
C VAL A 158 -20.97 -10.10 -9.37
N VAL A 159 -22.18 -10.06 -8.81
CA VAL A 159 -22.40 -9.99 -7.35
C VAL A 159 -21.84 -11.20 -6.60
N PRO A 160 -22.03 -12.46 -7.04
CA PRO A 160 -21.41 -13.62 -6.39
C PRO A 160 -19.88 -13.59 -6.44
N VAL A 161 -19.29 -13.06 -7.50
CA VAL A 161 -17.82 -12.89 -7.62
C VAL A 161 -17.32 -11.84 -6.62
N MET A 162 -18.07 -10.74 -6.44
CA MET A 162 -17.77 -9.75 -5.39
C MET A 162 -17.73 -10.39 -4.01
N LYS A 163 -18.67 -11.30 -3.71
CA LYS A 163 -18.71 -12.00 -2.42
C LYS A 163 -17.46 -12.84 -2.18
N LEU A 164 -16.94 -13.53 -3.18
CA LEU A 164 -15.69 -14.29 -3.08
C LEU A 164 -14.51 -13.38 -2.72
N PHE A 165 -14.43 -12.18 -3.30
CA PHE A 165 -13.39 -11.20 -2.94
C PHE A 165 -13.59 -10.65 -1.52
N GLU A 166 -14.81 -10.33 -1.11
CA GLU A 166 -15.12 -9.87 0.24
C GLU A 166 -14.66 -10.89 1.30
N ASP A 167 -15.01 -12.16 1.12
CA ASP A 167 -14.61 -13.24 2.01
C ASP A 167 -13.08 -13.41 2.04
N SER A 168 -12.42 -13.27 0.88
CA SER A 168 -10.97 -13.32 0.76
C SER A 168 -10.28 -12.20 1.54
N PHE A 169 -10.77 -10.97 1.45
CA PHE A 169 -10.22 -9.84 2.22
C PHE A 169 -10.50 -9.99 3.71
N SER A 170 -11.68 -10.43 4.10
CA SER A 170 -12.03 -10.68 5.50
C SER A 170 -11.13 -11.72 6.13
N TYR A 171 -10.81 -12.79 5.40
CA TYR A 171 -9.90 -13.83 5.87
C TYR A 171 -8.46 -13.31 6.04
N SER A 172 -7.92 -12.61 5.06
CA SER A 172 -6.52 -12.17 5.06
C SER A 172 -6.25 -11.07 6.09
N ASN A 173 -7.23 -10.28 6.50
CA ASN A 173 -7.10 -9.24 7.52
C ASN A 173 -6.73 -9.78 8.91
N GLN A 174 -6.87 -11.07 9.16
CA GLN A 174 -6.55 -11.68 10.45
C GLN A 174 -5.04 -11.92 10.66
N LEU A 175 -4.21 -11.74 9.63
CA LEU A 175 -2.81 -12.17 9.63
C LEU A 175 -1.79 -11.03 9.67
N GLY A 176 -2.19 -9.74 9.67
CA GLY A 176 -1.25 -8.63 9.53
C GLY A 176 -1.46 -7.44 10.47
N GLN A 177 -0.40 -6.68 10.69
CA GLN A 177 -0.43 -5.44 11.48
C GLN A 177 -1.16 -4.30 10.76
N ARG A 178 -1.31 -4.38 9.44
CA ARG A 178 -2.08 -3.46 8.60
C ARG A 178 -3.18 -4.25 7.91
N GLN A 179 -4.43 -3.79 8.08
CA GLN A 179 -5.56 -4.40 7.41
C GLN A 179 -5.45 -4.19 5.90
N GLY A 180 -5.55 -5.28 5.14
CA GLY A 180 -5.75 -5.22 3.71
C GLY A 180 -7.13 -4.65 3.40
N ALA A 181 -7.25 -3.98 2.26
CA ALA A 181 -8.51 -3.42 1.80
C ALA A 181 -8.70 -3.72 0.32
N GLY A 182 -9.94 -4.00 -0.07
CA GLY A 182 -10.34 -4.18 -1.45
C GLY A 182 -11.41 -3.21 -1.87
N VAL A 183 -11.34 -2.75 -3.12
CA VAL A 183 -12.39 -2.00 -3.77
C VAL A 183 -12.71 -2.65 -5.11
N VAL A 184 -14.00 -2.78 -5.40
CA VAL A 184 -14.49 -3.38 -6.65
C VAL A 184 -15.01 -2.28 -7.55
N TYR A 185 -14.63 -2.35 -8.83
CA TYR A 185 -15.08 -1.44 -9.88
C TYR A 185 -15.97 -2.16 -10.88
N LEU A 186 -17.02 -1.52 -11.28
CA LEU A 186 -17.91 -1.96 -12.36
C LEU A 186 -18.20 -0.78 -13.28
N ASP A 187 -18.15 -1.00 -14.59
CA ASP A 187 -18.55 0.00 -15.58
C ASP A 187 -20.02 0.37 -15.40
N VAL A 188 -20.35 1.67 -15.49
CA VAL A 188 -21.70 2.16 -15.32
C VAL A 188 -22.68 1.63 -16.36
N PHE A 189 -22.18 1.21 -17.54
CA PHE A 189 -22.98 0.60 -18.60
C PHE A 189 -23.09 -0.93 -18.48
N HIS A 190 -22.46 -1.54 -17.45
CA HIS A 190 -22.61 -2.97 -17.24
C HIS A 190 -24.06 -3.34 -16.87
N PRO A 191 -24.66 -4.41 -17.47
CA PRO A 191 -26.05 -4.76 -17.20
C PRO A 191 -26.37 -5.03 -15.73
N ASP A 192 -25.41 -5.54 -14.94
CA ASP A 192 -25.59 -5.79 -13.51
C ASP A 192 -25.39 -4.55 -12.63
N ILE A 193 -25.25 -3.33 -13.19
CA ILE A 193 -24.89 -2.14 -12.40
C ILE A 193 -25.88 -1.85 -11.28
N LEU A 194 -27.18 -2.05 -11.51
CA LEU A 194 -28.20 -1.83 -10.47
C LEU A 194 -28.10 -2.84 -9.33
N ALA A 195 -27.83 -4.11 -9.64
CA ALA A 195 -27.58 -5.14 -8.63
C ALA A 195 -26.30 -4.83 -7.84
N PHE A 196 -25.22 -4.41 -8.53
CA PHE A 196 -23.97 -3.97 -7.92
C PHE A 196 -24.17 -2.82 -6.93
N LEU A 197 -24.86 -1.75 -7.34
CA LEU A 197 -25.15 -0.61 -6.47
C LEU A 197 -26.02 -0.97 -5.27
N SER A 198 -26.90 -1.96 -5.43
CA SER A 198 -27.81 -2.41 -4.37
C SER A 198 -27.09 -3.18 -3.25
N THR A 199 -25.86 -3.67 -3.46
CA THR A 199 -25.08 -4.40 -2.45
C THR A 199 -24.68 -3.55 -1.25
N LYS A 200 -24.71 -2.21 -1.37
CA LYS A 200 -24.36 -1.25 -0.32
C LYS A 200 -25.57 -0.50 0.25
N LYS A 201 -26.78 -0.92 -0.07
CA LYS A 201 -27.97 -0.37 0.59
C LYS A 201 -28.07 -0.94 1.99
N GLU A 202 -28.17 -0.07 2.98
CA GLU A 202 -28.57 -0.45 4.33
C GLU A 202 -30.05 -0.91 4.27
N ASN A 203 -30.32 -2.08 4.86
CA ASN A 203 -31.68 -2.59 5.04
C ASN A 203 -32.33 -1.93 6.24
#